data_c5957d3f29520e696b5ae6f7a0a905ff
#
_entry.id   c5957d3f29520e696b5ae6f7a0a905ff
#
_cell.length_a   1.000
_cell.length_b   1.000
_cell.length_c   1.000
_cell.angle_alpha   90.00
_cell.angle_beta   90.00
_cell.angle_gamma   90.00
#
_symmetry.space_group_name_H-M   'P 1'
#
loop_
_entity.id
_entity.type
_entity.pdbx_description
1 polymer ?
#
loop_
_entity_poly.entity_id
_entity_poly.type
_entity_poly.pdbx_seq_one_letter_code
_entity_poly.pdbx_strand_id
1 'polypeptide(L)'
;AVVSFHSACRFFSAHRWDVDRLGVAVARLVVHRLVQADAPLTVVVDDTLLRRWGKKVHHAFWTHDGAAQGPAKLGRGNRWVIAGIVVRLPFTSGPTCLPILFRLWAGKDTASPVVLAGQLLTLLAGAFPDRVIHVVGDAAYHGTPLVVAGTTITTRLPANAALYEPTPARTGRRGRPAKKGPRLGSLTELASRARWRTVQALRYGRIDTVQVAIIEGLWYGAFADTPGRLVLVRDTDTTAGYDLALFTTDTDAAPDTILARYADRWSIEVANATGKQVLGIGQARNRLARAVERTVPFEFLIQTLVTYWYATYGYHRDDLLARQSAEPWYSGKTETAFEDMLAKLRRALIAARFTTTTPNPLDANIIRDYQLACAAAAAA
;
A
#
# COMPACT_ATOMS: atom_id res chain seq x y z
N ALA A 1 -22.34 4.50 -23.23
CA ALA A 1 -23.39 3.54 -22.88
C ALA A 1 -23.57 3.52 -21.36
N VAL A 2 -24.79 3.67 -20.87
CA VAL A 2 -25.11 3.53 -19.45
C VAL A 2 -25.16 2.04 -19.14
N VAL A 3 -24.30 1.58 -18.23
CA VAL A 3 -24.31 0.19 -17.78
C VAL A 3 -25.52 -0.02 -16.88
N SER A 4 -26.40 -0.98 -17.20
CA SER A 4 -27.53 -1.29 -16.34
C SER A 4 -27.06 -1.90 -15.00
N PHE A 5 -27.84 -1.75 -13.94
CA PHE A 5 -27.57 -2.38 -12.65
C PHE A 5 -27.39 -3.90 -12.77
N HIS A 6 -28.20 -4.56 -13.59
CA HIS A 6 -28.09 -5.99 -13.83
C HIS A 6 -26.74 -6.35 -14.50
N SER A 7 -26.30 -5.59 -15.50
CA SER A 7 -25.01 -5.79 -16.16
C SER A 7 -23.85 -5.59 -15.20
N ALA A 8 -23.90 -4.57 -14.33
CA ALA A 8 -22.90 -4.34 -13.29
C ALA A 8 -22.84 -5.52 -12.31
N CYS A 9 -23.98 -6.01 -11.82
CA CYS A 9 -24.03 -7.19 -10.96
C CYS A 9 -23.44 -8.44 -11.65
N ARG A 10 -23.75 -8.68 -12.92
CA ARG A 10 -23.21 -9.80 -13.69
C ARG A 10 -21.71 -9.68 -13.94
N PHE A 11 -21.19 -8.48 -14.12
CA PHE A 11 -19.75 -8.23 -14.27
C PHE A 11 -18.96 -8.83 -13.10
N PHE A 12 -19.40 -8.62 -11.87
CA PHE A 12 -18.73 -9.17 -10.71
C PHE A 12 -19.05 -10.65 -10.43
N SER A 13 -20.27 -11.09 -10.69
CA SER A 13 -20.73 -12.43 -10.28
C SER A 13 -20.57 -13.51 -11.35
N ALA A 14 -20.68 -13.19 -12.64
CA ALA A 14 -20.78 -14.16 -13.74
C ALA A 14 -19.69 -14.06 -14.79
N HIS A 15 -19.28 -12.84 -15.19
CA HIS A 15 -18.32 -12.64 -16.27
C HIS A 15 -16.96 -13.28 -15.97
N ARG A 16 -16.23 -13.65 -17.03
CA ARG A 16 -14.90 -14.26 -16.93
C ARG A 16 -13.82 -13.17 -17.01
N TRP A 17 -13.24 -12.82 -15.89
CA TRP A 17 -12.05 -11.99 -15.79
C TRP A 17 -11.29 -12.34 -14.52
N ASP A 18 -10.00 -12.09 -14.54
CA ASP A 18 -9.05 -12.46 -13.50
C ASP A 18 -8.52 -11.21 -12.80
N VAL A 19 -8.60 -11.21 -11.47
CA VAL A 19 -8.19 -10.08 -10.63
C VAL A 19 -6.69 -9.84 -10.71
N ASP A 20 -5.88 -10.91 -10.71
CA ASP A 20 -4.43 -10.79 -10.73
C ASP A 20 -3.93 -10.27 -12.08
N ARG A 21 -4.49 -10.77 -13.19
CA ARG A 21 -4.16 -10.27 -14.53
C ARG A 21 -4.50 -8.79 -14.68
N LEU A 22 -5.65 -8.36 -14.16
CA LEU A 22 -6.04 -6.96 -14.18
C LEU A 22 -5.10 -6.12 -13.29
N GLY A 23 -4.81 -6.59 -12.08
CA GLY A 23 -3.89 -5.92 -11.17
C GLY A 23 -2.48 -5.77 -11.75
N VAL A 24 -1.94 -6.83 -12.35
CA VAL A 24 -0.62 -6.78 -13.04
C VAL A 24 -0.65 -5.83 -14.23
N ALA A 25 -1.74 -5.80 -15.01
CA ALA A 25 -1.86 -4.85 -16.12
C ALA A 25 -1.85 -3.40 -15.63
N VAL A 26 -2.59 -3.10 -14.55
CA VAL A 26 -2.59 -1.77 -13.91
C VAL A 26 -1.21 -1.45 -13.32
N ALA A 27 -0.55 -2.43 -12.68
CA ALA A 27 0.81 -2.25 -12.16
C ALA A 27 1.80 -1.85 -13.28
N ARG A 28 1.72 -2.50 -14.45
CA ARG A 28 2.55 -2.14 -15.62
C ARG A 28 2.30 -0.73 -16.12
N LEU A 29 1.03 -0.28 -16.15
CA LEU A 29 0.71 1.11 -16.50
C LEU A 29 1.33 2.09 -15.50
N VAL A 30 1.17 1.82 -14.20
CA VAL A 30 1.74 2.65 -13.13
C VAL A 30 3.26 2.74 -13.25
N VAL A 31 3.94 1.59 -13.34
CA VAL A 31 5.41 1.54 -13.41
C VAL A 31 5.92 2.24 -14.67
N HIS A 32 5.30 2.00 -15.82
CA HIS A 32 5.74 2.59 -17.08
C HIS A 32 5.65 4.13 -17.12
N ARG A 33 4.66 4.72 -16.43
CA ARG A 33 4.39 6.16 -16.54
C ARG A 33 4.76 6.97 -15.29
N LEU A 34 4.69 6.35 -14.10
CA LEU A 34 4.84 7.07 -12.84
C LEU A 34 6.13 6.71 -12.08
N VAL A 35 6.87 5.72 -12.54
CA VAL A 35 8.17 5.35 -11.97
C VAL A 35 9.25 5.60 -13.01
N GLN A 36 10.37 6.20 -12.60
CA GLN A 36 11.51 6.42 -13.49
C GLN A 36 12.01 5.10 -14.07
N ALA A 37 12.51 5.18 -15.32
CA ALA A 37 13.17 4.04 -15.94
C ALA A 37 14.30 3.55 -15.02
N ASP A 38 14.43 2.25 -14.87
CA ASP A 38 15.46 1.56 -14.08
C ASP A 38 15.46 1.84 -12.56
N ALA A 39 14.59 2.72 -12.05
CA ALA A 39 14.46 2.91 -10.61
C ALA A 39 13.87 1.65 -9.93
N PRO A 40 14.33 1.29 -8.72
CA PRO A 40 13.71 0.22 -7.96
C PRO A 40 12.25 0.54 -7.62
N LEU A 41 11.44 -0.49 -7.45
CA LEU A 41 10.05 -0.36 -7.05
C LEU A 41 9.94 -0.42 -5.53
N THR A 42 9.30 0.56 -4.91
CA THR A 42 8.88 0.45 -3.51
C THR A 42 7.46 -0.11 -3.48
N VAL A 43 7.28 -1.24 -2.81
CA VAL A 43 6.00 -1.91 -2.65
C VAL A 43 5.66 -1.99 -1.17
N VAL A 44 4.49 -1.51 -0.80
CA VAL A 44 3.99 -1.62 0.57
C VAL A 44 2.98 -2.76 0.64
N VAL A 45 3.10 -3.58 1.69
CA VAL A 45 2.12 -4.62 2.01
C VAL A 45 1.47 -4.33 3.36
N ASP A 46 0.16 -4.44 3.40
CA ASP A 46 -0.64 -4.25 4.61
C ASP A 46 -1.97 -4.99 4.47
N ASP A 47 -2.72 -5.08 5.55
CA ASP A 47 -4.07 -5.60 5.49
C ASP A 47 -5.11 -4.61 6.02
N THR A 48 -6.33 -4.73 5.52
CA THR A 48 -7.43 -3.90 5.96
C THR A 48 -8.70 -4.72 6.18
N LEU A 49 -9.41 -4.42 7.25
CA LEU A 49 -10.72 -5.00 7.51
C LEU A 49 -11.80 -4.13 6.86
N LEU A 50 -12.61 -4.75 6.02
CA LEU A 50 -13.84 -4.18 5.49
C LEU A 50 -15.03 -4.78 6.21
N ARG A 51 -15.70 -4.00 7.05
CA ARG A 51 -16.81 -4.46 7.90
C ARG A 51 -17.97 -4.97 7.05
N ARG A 52 -18.54 -6.11 7.46
CA ARG A 52 -19.65 -6.78 6.78
C ARG A 52 -20.67 -7.26 7.82
N TRP A 53 -21.92 -6.90 7.63
CA TRP A 53 -22.99 -7.22 8.59
C TRP A 53 -23.75 -8.50 8.22
N GLY A 54 -23.77 -8.89 6.96
CA GLY A 54 -24.52 -10.07 6.48
C GLY A 54 -23.95 -11.40 6.97
N LYS A 55 -24.74 -12.23 7.60
CA LYS A 55 -24.33 -13.54 8.17
C LYS A 55 -23.72 -14.49 7.11
N LYS A 56 -24.18 -14.42 5.86
CA LYS A 56 -23.79 -15.31 4.75
C LYS A 56 -22.79 -14.66 3.76
N VAL A 57 -22.08 -13.62 4.17
CA VAL A 57 -21.05 -13.01 3.31
C VAL A 57 -19.83 -13.95 3.27
N HIS A 58 -19.37 -14.27 2.06
CA HIS A 58 -18.22 -15.13 1.84
C HIS A 58 -16.99 -14.63 2.59
N HIS A 59 -16.35 -15.49 3.38
CA HIS A 59 -15.19 -15.22 4.24
C HIS A 59 -15.29 -13.95 5.11
N ALA A 60 -16.52 -13.61 5.59
CA ALA A 60 -16.68 -12.61 6.61
C ALA A 60 -16.76 -13.26 8.01
N PHE A 61 -15.81 -12.93 8.86
CA PHE A 61 -15.69 -13.48 10.22
C PHE A 61 -15.26 -12.42 11.22
N TRP A 62 -15.32 -12.74 12.51
CA TRP A 62 -14.83 -11.89 13.58
C TRP A 62 -13.30 -11.94 13.64
N THR A 63 -12.65 -10.81 13.58
CA THR A 63 -11.20 -10.68 13.64
C THR A 63 -10.80 -9.39 14.36
N HIS A 64 -9.51 -9.24 14.64
CA HIS A 64 -8.98 -8.00 15.18
C HIS A 64 -9.25 -6.83 14.23
N ASP A 65 -9.76 -5.73 14.77
CA ASP A 65 -10.02 -4.49 14.07
C ASP A 65 -9.29 -3.36 14.79
N GLY A 66 -8.14 -2.94 14.27
CA GLY A 66 -7.33 -1.86 14.86
C GLY A 66 -8.06 -0.52 14.95
N ALA A 67 -9.08 -0.31 14.10
CA ALA A 67 -9.91 0.91 14.11
C ALA A 67 -11.12 0.82 15.05
N ALA A 68 -11.39 -0.34 15.68
CA ALA A 68 -12.49 -0.48 16.62
C ALA A 68 -12.20 0.25 17.92
N GLN A 69 -13.22 0.94 18.42
CA GLN A 69 -13.19 1.52 19.76
C GLN A 69 -13.51 0.47 20.81
N GLY A 70 -12.96 0.62 22.01
CA GLY A 70 -13.17 -0.27 23.14
C GLY A 70 -12.11 -1.37 23.30
N PRO A 71 -12.17 -2.13 24.41
CA PRO A 71 -11.10 -3.05 24.80
C PRO A 71 -11.00 -4.30 23.92
N ALA A 72 -12.08 -4.75 23.32
CA ALA A 72 -12.09 -6.00 22.56
C ALA A 72 -11.46 -5.87 21.16
N LYS A 73 -11.40 -4.65 20.58
CA LYS A 73 -10.88 -4.38 19.23
C LYS A 73 -11.25 -5.44 18.19
N LEU A 74 -12.52 -5.82 18.16
CA LEU A 74 -13.04 -6.83 17.27
C LEU A 74 -13.99 -6.21 16.23
N GLY A 75 -13.88 -6.67 15.01
CA GLY A 75 -14.76 -6.34 13.89
C GLY A 75 -15.13 -7.58 13.10
N ARG A 76 -16.34 -7.62 12.55
CA ARG A 76 -16.75 -8.66 11.62
C ARG A 76 -16.68 -8.16 10.19
N GLY A 77 -15.99 -8.88 9.32
CA GLY A 77 -15.85 -8.45 7.95
C GLY A 77 -14.91 -9.30 7.10
N ASN A 78 -14.59 -8.78 5.95
CA ASN A 78 -13.59 -9.33 5.04
C ASN A 78 -12.23 -8.67 5.31
N ARG A 79 -11.21 -9.45 5.59
CA ARG A 79 -9.84 -8.96 5.76
C ARG A 79 -9.06 -9.17 4.47
N TRP A 80 -8.54 -8.08 3.94
CA TRP A 80 -7.83 -8.07 2.67
C TRP A 80 -6.36 -7.75 2.87
N VAL A 81 -5.49 -8.60 2.35
CA VAL A 81 -4.07 -8.32 2.19
C VAL A 81 -3.88 -7.59 0.86
N ILE A 82 -3.20 -6.46 0.90
CA ILE A 82 -3.04 -5.53 -0.22
C ILE A 82 -1.55 -5.30 -0.46
N ALA A 83 -1.15 -5.35 -1.72
CA ALA A 83 0.13 -4.83 -2.16
C ALA A 83 -0.09 -3.59 -3.03
N GLY A 84 0.61 -2.49 -2.72
CA GLY A 84 0.54 -1.24 -3.45
C GLY A 84 1.93 -0.75 -3.86
N ILE A 85 2.04 -0.17 -5.05
CA ILE A 85 3.26 0.51 -5.51
C ILE A 85 3.25 1.93 -4.98
N VAL A 86 4.37 2.36 -4.38
CA VAL A 86 4.55 3.73 -3.92
C VAL A 86 5.16 4.57 -5.04
N VAL A 87 4.54 5.71 -5.30
CA VAL A 87 5.01 6.69 -6.28
C VAL A 87 5.12 8.08 -5.66
N ARG A 88 5.95 8.93 -6.26
CA ARG A 88 6.05 10.36 -5.95
C ARG A 88 5.36 11.13 -7.06
N LEU A 89 4.31 11.86 -6.74
CA LEU A 89 3.56 12.66 -7.71
C LEU A 89 3.98 14.13 -7.62
N PRO A 90 4.06 14.87 -8.74
CA PRO A 90 4.60 16.23 -8.74
C PRO A 90 3.69 17.26 -8.04
N PHE A 91 2.49 16.88 -7.69
CA PHE A 91 1.46 17.73 -7.06
C PHE A 91 1.12 17.30 -5.61
N THR A 92 1.92 16.38 -5.05
CA THR A 92 1.82 15.97 -3.63
C THR A 92 3.18 16.02 -2.98
N SER A 93 3.26 16.46 -1.73
CA SER A 93 4.52 16.51 -0.97
C SER A 93 4.94 15.12 -0.47
N GLY A 94 3.97 14.24 -0.25
CA GLY A 94 4.16 12.91 0.31
C GLY A 94 4.12 11.78 -0.72
N PRO A 95 4.51 10.56 -0.30
CA PRO A 95 4.38 9.36 -1.10
C PRO A 95 2.91 8.99 -1.31
N THR A 96 2.58 8.48 -2.46
CA THR A 96 1.25 7.98 -2.80
C THR A 96 1.30 6.49 -3.05
N CYS A 97 0.60 5.70 -2.26
CA CYS A 97 0.45 4.27 -2.50
C CYS A 97 -0.70 4.02 -3.48
N LEU A 98 -0.41 3.26 -4.51
CA LEU A 98 -1.35 2.82 -5.54
C LEU A 98 -1.61 1.32 -5.37
N PRO A 99 -2.75 0.92 -4.76
CA PRO A 99 -3.11 -0.49 -4.55
C PRO A 99 -3.27 -1.23 -5.89
N ILE A 100 -2.62 -2.41 -6.04
CA ILE A 100 -2.57 -3.13 -7.31
C ILE A 100 -2.88 -4.61 -7.23
N LEU A 101 -2.53 -5.30 -6.14
CA LEU A 101 -2.80 -6.72 -5.96
C LEU A 101 -3.42 -7.01 -4.60
N PHE A 102 -4.26 -8.03 -4.54
CA PHE A 102 -5.15 -8.26 -3.41
C PHE A 102 -5.32 -9.73 -3.11
N ARG A 103 -5.43 -10.09 -1.82
CA ARG A 103 -5.84 -11.43 -1.37
C ARG A 103 -6.87 -11.32 -0.26
N LEU A 104 -7.97 -12.03 -0.39
CA LEU A 104 -8.94 -12.18 0.68
C LEU A 104 -8.43 -13.24 1.65
N TRP A 105 -8.25 -12.87 2.91
CA TRP A 105 -7.91 -13.85 3.94
C TRP A 105 -9.16 -14.61 4.37
N ALA A 106 -9.10 -15.94 4.28
CA ALA A 106 -10.24 -16.82 4.55
C ALA A 106 -10.30 -17.31 6.00
N GLY A 107 -9.39 -16.87 6.88
CA GLY A 107 -9.38 -17.22 8.30
C GLY A 107 -8.16 -18.04 8.73
N LYS A 108 -8.11 -18.36 10.03
CA LYS A 108 -6.93 -18.94 10.68
C LYS A 108 -6.53 -20.32 10.16
N ASP A 109 -7.48 -21.09 9.64
CA ASP A 109 -7.22 -22.44 9.11
C ASP A 109 -6.76 -22.44 7.65
N THR A 110 -6.45 -21.28 7.12
CA THR A 110 -5.99 -21.09 5.73
C THR A 110 -4.60 -20.44 5.70
N ALA A 111 -4.11 -20.10 4.51
CA ALA A 111 -2.86 -19.36 4.34
C ALA A 111 -2.87 -18.07 5.17
N SER A 112 -1.82 -17.82 5.95
CA SER A 112 -1.71 -16.62 6.77
C SER A 112 -1.59 -15.35 5.90
N PRO A 113 -1.90 -14.15 6.44
CA PRO A 113 -1.68 -12.90 5.72
C PRO A 113 -0.26 -12.74 5.16
N VAL A 114 0.75 -13.24 5.87
CA VAL A 114 2.15 -13.22 5.42
C VAL A 114 2.36 -14.12 4.20
N VAL A 115 1.77 -15.31 4.17
CA VAL A 115 1.81 -16.21 3.00
C VAL A 115 1.08 -15.57 1.82
N LEU A 116 -0.07 -14.97 2.06
CA LEU A 116 -0.83 -14.27 1.02
C LEU A 116 -0.04 -13.08 0.45
N ALA A 117 0.63 -12.30 1.29
CA ALA A 117 1.54 -11.24 0.85
C ALA A 117 2.68 -11.80 -0.02
N GLY A 118 3.31 -12.91 0.37
CA GLY A 118 4.34 -13.58 -0.42
C GLY A 118 3.85 -13.98 -1.83
N GLN A 119 2.59 -14.45 -1.95
CA GLN A 119 1.98 -14.73 -3.25
C GLN A 119 1.87 -13.46 -4.12
N LEU A 120 1.46 -12.33 -3.53
CA LEU A 120 1.37 -11.05 -4.24
C LEU A 120 2.74 -10.57 -4.71
N LEU A 121 3.76 -10.71 -3.87
CA LEU A 121 5.15 -10.36 -4.19
C LEU A 121 5.72 -11.24 -5.31
N THR A 122 5.41 -12.54 -5.31
CA THR A 122 5.81 -13.46 -6.38
C THR A 122 5.21 -13.06 -7.72
N LEU A 123 3.94 -12.63 -7.74
CA LEU A 123 3.30 -12.10 -8.95
C LEU A 123 3.98 -10.83 -9.45
N LEU A 124 4.33 -9.91 -8.53
CA LEU A 124 5.02 -8.67 -8.88
C LEU A 124 6.44 -8.91 -9.39
N ALA A 125 7.21 -9.76 -8.70
CA ALA A 125 8.57 -10.12 -9.15
C ALA A 125 8.53 -10.76 -10.54
N GLY A 126 7.57 -11.64 -10.80
CA GLY A 126 7.36 -12.22 -12.14
C GLY A 126 6.89 -11.22 -13.20
N ALA A 127 6.17 -10.15 -12.80
CA ALA A 127 5.73 -9.10 -13.71
C ALA A 127 6.85 -8.08 -14.05
N PHE A 128 7.86 -7.95 -13.19
CA PHE A 128 8.98 -7.00 -13.29
C PHE A 128 10.32 -7.68 -13.00
N PRO A 129 10.74 -8.66 -13.80
CA PRO A 129 11.93 -9.47 -13.52
C PRO A 129 13.23 -8.65 -13.56
N ASP A 130 13.23 -7.53 -14.29
CA ASP A 130 14.40 -6.65 -14.45
C ASP A 130 14.45 -5.52 -13.41
N ARG A 131 13.54 -5.54 -12.41
CA ARG A 131 13.45 -4.49 -11.39
C ARG A 131 13.72 -5.04 -10.01
N VAL A 132 14.52 -4.35 -9.23
CA VAL A 132 14.62 -4.59 -7.79
C VAL A 132 13.34 -4.09 -7.11
N ILE A 133 12.74 -4.91 -6.27
CA ILE A 133 11.53 -4.57 -5.52
C ILE A 133 11.88 -4.46 -4.04
N HIS A 134 11.73 -3.28 -3.47
CA HIS A 134 11.85 -3.04 -2.04
C HIS A 134 10.49 -3.13 -1.38
N VAL A 135 10.27 -4.19 -0.64
CA VAL A 135 9.02 -4.44 0.09
C VAL A 135 9.09 -3.80 1.47
N VAL A 136 8.02 -3.15 1.87
CA VAL A 136 7.89 -2.55 3.21
C VAL A 136 6.60 -3.04 3.84
N GLY A 137 6.71 -3.56 5.08
CA GLY A 137 5.58 -4.01 5.88
C GLY A 137 5.65 -3.51 7.31
N ASP A 138 4.56 -3.63 8.05
CA ASP A 138 4.56 -3.39 9.48
C ASP A 138 5.14 -4.60 10.25
N ALA A 139 5.08 -4.57 11.59
CA ALA A 139 5.59 -5.64 12.43
C ALA A 139 4.87 -7.00 12.25
N ALA A 140 3.69 -7.04 11.62
CA ALA A 140 2.98 -8.28 11.33
C ALA A 140 3.51 -8.98 10.07
N TYR A 141 4.15 -8.21 9.16
CA TYR A 141 4.68 -8.72 7.91
C TYR A 141 6.16 -9.08 8.02
N HIS A 142 6.43 -10.23 8.60
CA HIS A 142 7.75 -10.87 8.65
C HIS A 142 7.65 -12.37 8.45
N GLY A 143 8.67 -12.97 7.90
CA GLY A 143 8.73 -14.43 7.71
C GLY A 143 9.23 -14.85 6.34
N THR A 144 9.65 -16.11 6.26
CA THR A 144 10.20 -16.72 5.03
C THR A 144 9.30 -16.61 3.80
N PRO A 145 7.95 -16.58 3.89
CA PRO A 145 7.12 -16.39 2.70
C PRO A 145 7.35 -15.06 1.97
N LEU A 146 7.92 -14.06 2.64
CA LEU A 146 8.25 -12.76 2.03
C LEU A 146 9.64 -12.72 1.37
N VAL A 147 10.44 -13.77 1.52
CA VAL A 147 11.73 -13.89 0.85
C VAL A 147 11.50 -14.38 -0.57
N VAL A 148 11.27 -13.45 -1.47
CA VAL A 148 11.03 -13.71 -2.90
C VAL A 148 12.25 -13.25 -3.70
N ALA A 149 12.66 -14.02 -4.71
CA ALA A 149 13.78 -13.65 -5.57
C ALA A 149 13.53 -12.28 -6.25
N GLY A 150 14.54 -11.43 -6.30
CA GLY A 150 14.45 -10.08 -6.83
C GLY A 150 13.80 -9.06 -5.89
N THR A 151 13.50 -9.46 -4.64
CA THR A 151 12.92 -8.56 -3.63
C THR A 151 13.81 -8.43 -2.41
N THR A 152 13.76 -7.27 -1.76
CA THR A 152 14.24 -7.06 -0.38
C THR A 152 13.06 -6.66 0.49
N ILE A 153 13.16 -6.89 1.80
CA ILE A 153 12.10 -6.51 2.74
C ILE A 153 12.65 -5.64 3.86
N THR A 154 11.86 -4.63 4.22
CA THR A 154 12.07 -3.82 5.43
C THR A 154 10.81 -3.90 6.28
N THR A 155 10.95 -4.29 7.55
CA THR A 155 9.84 -4.42 8.49
C THR A 155 10.25 -3.98 9.89
N ARG A 156 9.27 -3.64 10.72
CA ARG A 156 9.49 -3.32 12.12
C ARG A 156 9.72 -4.61 12.92
N LEU A 157 10.75 -4.61 13.78
CA LEU A 157 10.94 -5.71 14.71
C LEU A 157 10.02 -5.58 15.94
N PRO A 158 9.45 -6.69 16.41
CA PRO A 158 8.86 -6.75 17.74
C PRO A 158 9.98 -6.69 18.82
N ALA A 159 9.66 -6.15 19.99
CA ALA A 159 10.63 -5.95 21.07
C ALA A 159 11.30 -7.25 21.55
N ASN A 160 10.65 -8.39 21.37
CA ASN A 160 11.16 -9.72 21.74
C ASN A 160 11.90 -10.43 20.60
N ALA A 161 12.22 -9.77 19.48
CA ALA A 161 12.94 -10.37 18.38
C ALA A 161 14.31 -10.89 18.81
N ALA A 162 14.61 -12.11 18.44
CA ALA A 162 15.91 -12.74 18.72
C ALA A 162 16.81 -12.66 17.47
N LEU A 163 17.89 -11.91 17.58
CA LEU A 163 18.89 -11.73 16.53
C LEU A 163 20.13 -12.55 16.81
N TYR A 164 20.76 -13.01 15.76
CA TYR A 164 21.94 -13.88 15.81
C TYR A 164 23.03 -13.34 14.88
N GLU A 165 24.28 -13.68 15.20
CA GLU A 165 25.39 -13.46 14.28
C GLU A 165 25.17 -14.23 12.98
N PRO A 166 25.78 -13.80 11.87
CA PRO A 166 25.78 -14.51 10.62
C PRO A 166 26.23 -15.97 10.78
N THR A 167 25.80 -16.81 9.84
CA THR A 167 26.20 -18.22 9.79
C THR A 167 27.74 -18.35 9.77
N PRO A 168 28.33 -19.04 10.73
CA PRO A 168 29.80 -19.20 10.76
C PRO A 168 30.30 -19.99 9.56
N ALA A 169 31.54 -19.71 9.15
CA ALA A 169 32.19 -20.44 8.08
C ALA A 169 32.27 -21.95 8.42
N ARG A 170 32.18 -22.80 7.40
CA ARG A 170 32.31 -24.26 7.57
C ARG A 170 33.70 -24.64 8.10
N THR A 171 33.73 -25.32 9.24
CA THR A 171 35.00 -25.71 9.91
C THR A 171 35.55 -27.03 9.47
N GLY A 172 34.91 -27.77 8.57
CA GLY A 172 35.30 -29.12 8.17
C GLY A 172 35.08 -30.21 9.23
N ARG A 173 34.64 -29.86 10.45
CA ARG A 173 34.35 -30.83 11.52
C ARG A 173 33.14 -31.69 11.18
N ARG A 174 33.16 -32.97 11.64
CA ARG A 174 32.00 -33.87 11.55
C ARG A 174 30.81 -33.27 12.32
N GLY A 175 29.62 -33.35 11.73
CA GLY A 175 28.35 -32.87 12.33
C GLY A 175 27.55 -31.99 11.40
N ARG A 176 26.32 -31.65 11.83
CA ARG A 176 25.47 -30.75 11.07
C ARG A 176 26.05 -29.33 11.14
N PRO A 177 26.28 -28.66 10.01
CA PRO A 177 26.74 -27.27 10.00
C PRO A 177 25.81 -26.37 10.78
N ALA A 178 26.37 -25.42 11.54
CA ALA A 178 25.59 -24.39 12.22
C ALA A 178 24.89 -23.52 11.17
N LYS A 179 23.63 -23.21 11.40
CA LYS A 179 22.82 -22.33 10.49
C LYS A 179 22.80 -20.89 10.94
N LYS A 180 23.30 -20.58 12.12
CA LYS A 180 23.37 -19.22 12.71
C LYS A 180 24.51 -19.20 13.73
N GLY A 181 25.08 -18.03 13.97
CA GLY A 181 26.06 -17.79 15.04
C GLY A 181 25.40 -17.59 16.41
N PRO A 182 26.16 -17.14 17.41
CA PRO A 182 25.68 -16.80 18.73
C PRO A 182 24.54 -15.76 18.70
N ARG A 183 23.75 -15.72 19.78
CA ARG A 183 22.71 -14.68 19.95
C ARG A 183 23.36 -13.33 20.23
N LEU A 184 22.91 -12.29 19.54
CA LEU A 184 23.42 -10.93 19.66
C LEU A 184 22.98 -10.21 20.94
N GLY A 185 21.91 -10.66 21.59
CA GLY A 185 21.30 -10.03 22.76
C GLY A 185 19.90 -9.47 22.48
N SER A 186 19.34 -8.76 23.45
CA SER A 186 18.07 -8.03 23.31
C SER A 186 18.29 -6.71 22.54
N LEU A 187 17.21 -6.13 22.01
CA LEU A 187 17.29 -4.85 21.32
C LEU A 187 17.82 -3.72 22.23
N THR A 188 17.46 -3.73 23.52
CA THR A 188 17.94 -2.76 24.52
C THR A 188 19.45 -2.92 24.78
N GLU A 189 19.93 -4.15 24.94
CA GLU A 189 21.37 -4.42 25.09
C GLU A 189 22.14 -4.03 23.82
N LEU A 190 21.58 -4.26 22.65
CA LEU A 190 22.17 -3.85 21.39
C LEU A 190 22.22 -2.31 21.29
N ALA A 191 21.16 -1.61 21.68
CA ALA A 191 21.09 -0.15 21.69
C ALA A 191 22.11 0.48 22.65
N SER A 192 22.34 -0.12 23.84
CA SER A 192 23.26 0.42 24.86
C SER A 192 24.73 0.38 24.42
N ARG A 193 25.11 -0.60 23.59
CA ARG A 193 26.49 -0.80 23.09
C ARG A 193 26.70 -0.36 21.64
N ALA A 194 25.63 0.11 20.99
CA ALA A 194 25.69 0.48 19.58
C ALA A 194 26.48 1.75 19.32
N ARG A 195 27.11 1.83 18.15
CA ARG A 195 27.70 3.06 17.64
C ARG A 195 26.63 3.87 16.92
N TRP A 196 26.19 4.93 17.55
CA TRP A 196 25.18 5.83 17.00
C TRP A 196 25.81 6.86 16.08
N ARG A 197 25.09 7.16 14.99
CA ARG A 197 25.44 8.27 14.07
C ARG A 197 24.20 9.08 13.73
N THR A 198 24.37 10.37 13.59
CA THR A 198 23.31 11.27 13.16
C THR A 198 23.11 11.18 11.65
N VAL A 199 21.87 11.04 11.22
CA VAL A 199 21.48 11.06 9.80
C VAL A 199 20.27 11.97 9.61
N GLN A 200 20.15 12.53 8.41
CA GLN A 200 18.94 13.21 7.95
C GLN A 200 18.15 12.26 7.08
N ALA A 201 16.88 12.06 7.39
CA ALA A 201 16.01 11.18 6.63
C ALA A 201 14.68 11.86 6.31
N LEU A 202 14.20 11.68 5.09
CA LEU A 202 12.87 12.14 4.70
C LEU A 202 11.82 11.20 5.29
N ARG A 203 11.07 11.69 6.30
CA ARG A 203 10.01 10.93 6.96
C ARG A 203 8.73 11.76 6.99
N TYR A 204 7.61 11.19 6.59
CA TYR A 204 6.28 11.82 6.66
C TYR A 204 6.23 13.23 6.04
N GLY A 205 6.92 13.42 4.91
CA GLY A 205 6.93 14.69 4.16
C GLY A 205 7.89 15.76 4.69
N ARG A 206 8.71 15.47 5.71
CA ARG A 206 9.72 16.39 6.28
C ARG A 206 11.07 15.70 6.45
N ILE A 207 12.13 16.49 6.46
CA ILE A 207 13.49 16.03 6.78
C ILE A 207 13.65 16.06 8.30
N ASP A 208 13.80 14.88 8.89
CA ASP A 208 14.06 14.71 10.31
C ASP A 208 15.54 14.38 10.55
N THR A 209 16.13 14.94 11.58
CA THR A 209 17.48 14.58 12.05
C THR A 209 17.32 13.58 13.20
N VAL A 210 17.85 12.36 13.00
CA VAL A 210 17.72 11.26 13.96
C VAL A 210 19.05 10.56 14.15
N GLN A 211 19.21 9.86 15.27
CA GLN A 211 20.33 8.98 15.50
C GLN A 211 19.99 7.56 15.06
N VAL A 212 20.91 6.93 14.36
CA VAL A 212 20.76 5.53 13.89
C VAL A 212 21.96 4.69 14.27
N ALA A 213 21.71 3.42 14.57
CA ALA A 213 22.74 2.40 14.70
C ALA A 213 22.42 1.20 13.82
N ILE A 214 23.44 0.67 13.15
CA ILE A 214 23.31 -0.48 12.26
C ILE A 214 24.05 -1.65 12.87
N ILE A 215 23.40 -2.81 12.88
CA ILE A 215 23.97 -4.06 13.35
C ILE A 215 23.61 -5.14 12.32
N GLU A 216 24.62 -5.78 11.75
CA GLU A 216 24.42 -6.90 10.83
C GLU A 216 24.08 -8.17 11.61
N GLY A 217 23.19 -9.00 11.05
CA GLY A 217 22.80 -10.23 11.71
C GLY A 217 21.67 -10.94 11.02
N LEU A 218 21.22 -12.02 11.65
CA LEU A 218 20.11 -12.85 11.20
C LEU A 218 18.94 -12.68 12.17
N TRP A 219 17.76 -12.36 11.63
CA TRP A 219 16.52 -12.60 12.35
C TRP A 219 16.03 -14.02 12.02
N TYR A 220 16.76 -15.01 12.56
CA TYR A 220 16.61 -16.41 12.16
C TYR A 220 15.20 -16.97 12.32
N GLY A 221 14.48 -16.57 13.38
CA GLY A 221 13.10 -17.01 13.61
C GLY A 221 12.08 -16.51 12.58
N ALA A 222 12.41 -15.44 11.85
CA ALA A 222 11.56 -14.88 10.83
C ALA A 222 12.06 -15.21 9.41
N PHE A 223 13.32 -14.96 9.12
CA PHE A 223 13.89 -15.02 7.76
C PHE A 223 14.92 -16.14 7.57
N ALA A 224 14.95 -17.10 8.50
CA ALA A 224 15.94 -18.20 8.49
C ALA A 224 17.38 -17.67 8.38
N ASP A 225 18.15 -18.16 7.45
CA ASP A 225 19.54 -17.80 7.20
C ASP A 225 19.72 -16.63 6.22
N THR A 226 18.64 -15.93 5.88
CA THR A 226 18.71 -14.72 5.05
C THR A 226 19.45 -13.61 5.81
N PRO A 227 20.59 -13.12 5.29
CA PRO A 227 21.30 -11.99 5.91
C PRO A 227 20.47 -10.73 5.93
N GLY A 228 20.67 -9.90 6.95
CA GLY A 228 20.02 -8.62 7.05
C GLY A 228 20.68 -7.68 8.04
N ARG A 229 20.09 -6.54 8.18
CA ARG A 229 20.53 -5.47 9.10
C ARG A 229 19.40 -5.09 10.05
N LEU A 230 19.74 -5.00 11.33
CA LEU A 230 18.98 -4.25 12.31
C LEU A 230 19.35 -2.78 12.16
N VAL A 231 18.35 -1.92 12.02
CA VAL A 231 18.48 -0.46 12.08
C VAL A 231 17.72 0.02 13.31
N LEU A 232 18.46 0.41 14.34
CA LEU A 232 17.91 1.07 15.52
C LEU A 232 17.84 2.57 15.26
N VAL A 233 16.73 3.18 15.63
CA VAL A 233 16.51 4.62 15.50
C VAL A 233 16.12 5.19 16.85
N ARG A 234 16.68 6.34 17.19
CA ARG A 234 16.22 7.14 18.31
C ARG A 234 16.17 8.61 17.94
N ASP A 235 15.13 9.25 18.36
CA ASP A 235 15.06 10.69 18.37
C ASP A 235 15.90 11.23 19.57
N THR A 236 16.29 12.48 19.56
CA THR A 236 17.26 13.05 20.51
C THR A 236 16.83 12.95 21.96
N ASP A 237 15.54 12.87 22.24
CA ASP A 237 14.96 12.94 23.58
C ASP A 237 14.56 11.58 24.19
N THR A 238 14.87 10.46 23.52
CA THR A 238 14.46 9.15 24.03
C THR A 238 15.38 8.64 25.16
N THR A 239 14.78 8.21 26.25
CA THR A 239 15.47 7.58 27.39
C THR A 239 15.48 6.05 27.30
N ALA A 240 14.67 5.46 26.43
CA ALA A 240 14.49 4.01 26.30
C ALA A 240 15.59 3.29 25.49
N GLY A 241 16.61 4.03 25.05
CA GLY A 241 17.72 3.50 24.25
C GLY A 241 17.43 3.48 22.74
N TYR A 242 16.20 3.25 22.31
CA TYR A 242 15.75 3.35 20.91
C TYR A 242 14.22 3.53 20.86
N ASP A 243 13.71 4.18 19.81
CA ASP A 243 12.27 4.40 19.59
C ASP A 243 11.71 3.43 18.54
N LEU A 244 12.54 3.07 17.56
CA LEU A 244 12.14 2.21 16.45
C LEU A 244 13.28 1.22 16.14
N ALA A 245 12.91 -0.04 15.92
CA ALA A 245 13.80 -1.07 15.44
C ALA A 245 13.27 -1.63 14.12
N LEU A 246 14.06 -1.53 13.05
CA LEU A 246 13.76 -2.05 11.74
C LEU A 246 14.70 -3.20 11.40
N PHE A 247 14.20 -4.20 10.70
CA PHE A 247 15.03 -5.23 10.05
C PHE A 247 14.87 -5.12 8.55
N THR A 248 15.98 -5.14 7.85
CA THR A 248 15.98 -5.13 6.40
C THR A 248 16.89 -6.20 5.83
N THR A 249 16.45 -6.85 4.75
CA THR A 249 17.30 -7.74 3.95
C THR A 249 18.07 -7.00 2.85
N ASP A 250 17.81 -5.69 2.68
CA ASP A 250 18.62 -4.81 1.82
C ASP A 250 19.88 -4.36 2.61
N THR A 251 20.93 -5.16 2.48
CA THR A 251 22.18 -4.94 3.24
C THR A 251 23.02 -3.81 2.67
N ASP A 252 22.72 -3.32 1.48
CA ASP A 252 23.50 -2.28 0.81
C ASP A 252 22.90 -0.87 0.98
N ALA A 253 21.60 -0.81 1.30
CA ALA A 253 20.92 0.47 1.43
C ALA A 253 21.48 1.35 2.57
N ALA A 254 21.59 2.65 2.31
CA ALA A 254 21.93 3.62 3.33
C ALA A 254 20.79 3.76 4.37
N PRO A 255 21.08 4.09 5.64
CA PRO A 255 20.07 4.15 6.70
C PRO A 255 18.97 5.15 6.43
N ASP A 256 19.29 6.32 5.91
CA ASP A 256 18.33 7.35 5.51
C ASP A 256 17.33 6.83 4.46
N THR A 257 17.82 6.06 3.49
CA THR A 257 17.00 5.37 2.49
C THR A 257 16.08 4.33 3.12
N ILE A 258 16.57 3.53 4.07
CA ILE A 258 15.77 2.52 4.78
C ILE A 258 14.66 3.21 5.58
N LEU A 259 14.99 4.32 6.27
CA LEU A 259 14.05 5.09 7.06
C LEU A 259 12.99 5.76 6.19
N ALA A 260 13.39 6.35 5.06
CA ALA A 260 12.47 6.96 4.11
C ALA A 260 11.49 5.91 3.55
N ARG A 261 11.99 4.76 3.10
CA ARG A 261 11.14 3.64 2.62
C ARG A 261 10.16 3.17 3.69
N TYR A 262 10.61 3.04 4.94
CA TYR A 262 9.72 2.63 6.03
C TYR A 262 8.66 3.69 6.33
N ALA A 263 9.00 4.96 6.29
CA ALA A 263 8.04 6.05 6.45
C ALA A 263 7.00 6.05 5.32
N ASP A 264 7.41 5.73 4.10
CA ASP A 264 6.51 5.61 2.93
C ASP A 264 5.40 4.54 3.11
N ARG A 265 5.60 3.58 4.02
CA ARG A 265 4.59 2.57 4.40
C ARG A 265 3.25 3.22 4.79
N TRP A 266 3.28 4.36 5.47
CA TRP A 266 2.05 5.03 5.90
C TRP A 266 1.11 5.37 4.74
N SER A 267 1.63 5.52 3.54
CA SER A 267 0.83 5.83 2.34
C SER A 267 -0.24 4.77 2.02
N ILE A 268 -0.06 3.49 2.41
CA ILE A 268 -1.09 2.47 2.21
C ILE A 268 -2.27 2.65 3.17
N GLU A 269 -2.02 3.12 4.40
CA GLU A 269 -3.07 3.44 5.36
C GLU A 269 -3.94 4.60 4.83
N VAL A 270 -3.28 5.63 4.25
CA VAL A 270 -3.98 6.73 3.57
C VAL A 270 -4.78 6.21 2.38
N ALA A 271 -4.20 5.34 1.54
CA ALA A 271 -4.93 4.75 0.41
C ALA A 271 -6.15 3.94 0.87
N ASN A 272 -6.01 3.14 1.93
CA ASN A 272 -7.10 2.37 2.53
C ASN A 272 -8.21 3.28 3.10
N ALA A 273 -7.84 4.36 3.79
CA ALA A 273 -8.78 5.34 4.32
C ALA A 273 -9.54 6.05 3.20
N THR A 274 -8.82 6.57 2.20
CA THR A 274 -9.39 7.22 1.01
C THR A 274 -10.36 6.31 0.27
N GLY A 275 -9.96 5.07 0.01
CA GLY A 275 -10.83 4.09 -0.64
C GLY A 275 -12.13 3.86 0.11
N LYS A 276 -12.07 3.71 1.43
CA LYS A 276 -13.26 3.52 2.27
C LYS A 276 -14.16 4.77 2.33
N GLN A 277 -13.57 5.94 2.44
CA GLN A 277 -14.31 7.20 2.67
C GLN A 277 -14.88 7.78 1.37
N VAL A 278 -14.11 7.74 0.27
CA VAL A 278 -14.47 8.42 -0.98
C VAL A 278 -15.15 7.48 -1.97
N LEU A 279 -14.63 6.25 -2.12
CA LEU A 279 -15.21 5.26 -3.05
C LEU A 279 -16.22 4.31 -2.39
N GLY A 280 -16.33 4.33 -1.06
CA GLY A 280 -17.20 3.43 -0.34
C GLY A 280 -16.76 1.95 -0.42
N ILE A 281 -15.44 1.70 -0.56
CA ILE A 281 -14.91 0.33 -0.65
C ILE A 281 -15.35 -0.48 0.58
N GLY A 282 -15.98 -1.61 0.32
CA GLY A 282 -16.55 -2.45 1.37
C GLY A 282 -18.03 -2.24 1.63
N GLN A 283 -18.69 -1.25 1.02
CA GLN A 283 -20.14 -1.01 1.18
C GLN A 283 -21.01 -1.87 0.25
N ALA A 284 -20.41 -2.49 -0.78
CA ALA A 284 -21.14 -3.35 -1.69
C ALA A 284 -21.85 -4.50 -0.95
N ARG A 285 -23.18 -4.66 -1.19
CA ARG A 285 -24.02 -5.67 -0.51
C ARG A 285 -23.94 -7.05 -1.15
N ASN A 286 -22.81 -7.40 -1.75
CA ASN A 286 -22.56 -8.73 -2.28
C ASN A 286 -22.22 -9.75 -1.17
N ARG A 287 -22.53 -11.03 -1.44
CA ARG A 287 -22.30 -12.13 -0.47
C ARG A 287 -21.68 -13.38 -1.07
N LEU A 288 -21.81 -13.56 -2.40
CA LEU A 288 -21.29 -14.74 -3.10
C LEU A 288 -19.78 -14.62 -3.31
N ALA A 289 -19.07 -15.74 -3.26
CA ALA A 289 -17.62 -15.83 -3.35
C ALA A 289 -17.05 -14.95 -4.46
N ARG A 290 -17.39 -15.25 -5.71
CA ARG A 290 -16.86 -14.54 -6.88
C ARG A 290 -17.14 -13.03 -6.85
N ALA A 291 -18.31 -12.62 -6.38
CA ALA A 291 -18.65 -11.20 -6.30
C ALA A 291 -17.86 -10.49 -5.20
N VAL A 292 -17.69 -11.12 -4.03
CA VAL A 292 -16.87 -10.57 -2.93
C VAL A 292 -15.42 -10.45 -3.36
N GLU A 293 -14.84 -11.51 -3.94
CA GLU A 293 -13.43 -11.56 -4.34
C GLU A 293 -13.05 -10.60 -5.46
N ARG A 294 -14.05 -10.07 -6.19
CA ARG A 294 -13.82 -9.17 -7.34
C ARG A 294 -14.14 -7.72 -7.06
N THR A 295 -15.17 -7.45 -6.27
CA THR A 295 -15.64 -6.06 -6.07
C THR A 295 -14.58 -5.23 -5.38
N VAL A 296 -14.03 -5.68 -4.27
CA VAL A 296 -13.04 -4.91 -3.50
C VAL A 296 -11.75 -4.65 -4.30
N PRO A 297 -11.12 -5.65 -4.93
CA PRO A 297 -9.99 -5.40 -5.82
C PRO A 297 -10.29 -4.40 -6.93
N PHE A 298 -11.46 -4.52 -7.58
CA PHE A 298 -11.87 -3.62 -8.65
C PHE A 298 -12.01 -2.18 -8.16
N GLU A 299 -12.65 -1.98 -7.01
CA GLU A 299 -12.82 -0.65 -6.39
C GLU A 299 -11.45 0.01 -6.08
N PHE A 300 -10.49 -0.73 -5.52
CA PHE A 300 -9.12 -0.24 -5.31
C PHE A 300 -8.36 0.03 -6.61
N LEU A 301 -8.55 -0.82 -7.63
CA LEU A 301 -7.95 -0.57 -8.94
C LEU A 301 -8.53 0.69 -9.61
N ILE A 302 -9.82 1.00 -9.40
CA ILE A 302 -10.39 2.29 -9.82
C ILE A 302 -9.70 3.46 -9.11
N GLN A 303 -9.45 3.37 -7.80
CA GLN A 303 -8.68 4.39 -7.08
C GLN A 303 -7.31 4.61 -7.74
N THR A 304 -6.60 3.54 -8.02
CA THR A 304 -5.29 3.59 -8.70
C THR A 304 -5.40 4.21 -10.10
N LEU A 305 -6.41 3.80 -10.89
CA LEU A 305 -6.60 4.31 -12.25
C LEU A 305 -7.02 5.79 -12.28
N VAL A 306 -7.82 6.26 -11.32
CA VAL A 306 -8.16 7.69 -11.18
C VAL A 306 -6.90 8.51 -10.91
N THR A 307 -6.08 8.08 -9.96
CA THR A 307 -4.81 8.75 -9.65
C THR A 307 -3.85 8.71 -10.84
N TYR A 308 -3.73 7.56 -11.50
CA TYR A 308 -2.94 7.40 -12.73
C TYR A 308 -3.40 8.35 -13.83
N TRP A 309 -4.70 8.39 -14.12
CA TRP A 309 -5.27 9.29 -15.13
C TRP A 309 -4.99 10.75 -14.80
N TYR A 310 -5.20 11.12 -13.54
CA TYR A 310 -4.96 12.49 -13.11
C TYR A 310 -3.49 12.88 -13.26
N ALA A 311 -2.57 12.02 -12.84
CA ALA A 311 -1.13 12.28 -12.92
C ALA A 311 -0.62 12.38 -14.37
N THR A 312 -1.24 11.64 -15.31
CA THR A 312 -0.77 11.57 -16.71
C THR A 312 -1.48 12.54 -17.65
N TYR A 313 -2.75 12.82 -17.43
CA TYR A 313 -3.61 13.55 -18.37
C TYR A 313 -4.45 14.64 -17.72
N GLY A 314 -4.78 14.48 -16.43
CA GLY A 314 -5.75 15.32 -15.76
C GLY A 314 -5.15 16.53 -15.05
N TYR A 315 -3.93 16.42 -14.54
CA TYR A 315 -3.32 17.45 -13.71
C TYR A 315 -3.15 18.78 -14.43
N HIS A 316 -3.57 19.85 -13.78
CA HIS A 316 -3.26 21.22 -14.18
C HIS A 316 -2.88 22.03 -12.94
N ARG A 317 -1.88 22.90 -13.05
CA ARG A 317 -1.38 23.71 -11.93
C ARG A 317 -2.45 24.61 -11.28
N ASP A 318 -3.49 24.97 -12.04
CA ASP A 318 -4.57 25.83 -11.55
C ASP A 318 -5.71 25.03 -10.89
N ASP A 319 -5.64 23.72 -10.82
CA ASP A 319 -6.70 22.89 -10.22
C ASP A 319 -6.93 23.24 -8.75
N LEU A 320 -5.86 23.54 -8.02
CA LEU A 320 -5.92 23.93 -6.63
C LEU A 320 -6.62 25.31 -6.46
N LEU A 321 -6.27 26.27 -7.32
CA LEU A 321 -6.89 27.59 -7.34
C LEU A 321 -8.38 27.50 -7.69
N ALA A 322 -8.72 26.68 -8.68
CA ALA A 322 -10.12 26.44 -9.06
C ALA A 322 -10.92 25.82 -7.89
N ARG A 323 -10.30 24.91 -7.12
CA ARG A 323 -10.91 24.32 -5.92
C ARG A 323 -11.10 25.35 -4.81
N GLN A 324 -10.09 26.15 -4.51
CA GLN A 324 -10.15 27.21 -3.51
C GLN A 324 -11.21 28.26 -3.86
N SER A 325 -11.35 28.59 -5.14
CA SER A 325 -12.39 29.53 -5.61
C SER A 325 -13.81 28.95 -5.47
N ALA A 326 -13.97 27.66 -5.70
CA ALA A 326 -15.26 26.97 -5.53
C ALA A 326 -15.65 26.76 -4.06
N GLU A 327 -14.65 26.63 -3.17
CA GLU A 327 -14.84 26.38 -1.74
C GLU A 327 -13.97 27.33 -0.90
N PRO A 328 -14.34 28.63 -0.78
CA PRO A 328 -13.53 29.64 -0.12
C PRO A 328 -13.19 29.35 1.35
N TRP A 329 -14.02 28.54 2.03
CA TRP A 329 -13.78 28.11 3.41
C TRP A 329 -12.63 27.10 3.53
N TYR A 330 -12.13 26.53 2.43
CA TYR A 330 -11.05 25.55 2.42
C TYR A 330 -9.72 26.15 1.95
N SER A 331 -9.45 27.37 2.39
CA SER A 331 -8.27 28.17 1.99
C SER A 331 -6.90 27.55 2.37
N GLY A 332 -6.87 26.67 3.38
CA GLY A 332 -5.62 26.02 3.82
C GLY A 332 -5.17 24.82 2.99
N LYS A 333 -5.91 24.47 1.93
CA LYS A 333 -5.56 23.36 1.08
C LYS A 333 -4.38 23.71 0.17
N THR A 334 -3.28 22.96 0.33
CA THR A 334 -2.03 23.19 -0.43
C THR A 334 -1.74 22.12 -1.47
N GLU A 335 -2.49 21.01 -1.47
CA GLU A 335 -2.27 19.86 -2.35
C GLU A 335 -3.58 19.31 -2.88
N THR A 336 -3.50 18.68 -4.04
CA THR A 336 -4.65 18.00 -4.65
C THR A 336 -4.90 16.67 -3.94
N ALA A 337 -6.12 16.48 -3.42
CA ALA A 337 -6.56 15.24 -2.82
C ALA A 337 -7.23 14.30 -3.86
N PHE A 338 -7.46 13.06 -3.47
CA PHE A 338 -8.11 12.07 -4.36
C PHE A 338 -9.52 12.50 -4.80
N GLU A 339 -10.27 13.15 -3.92
CA GLU A 339 -11.60 13.70 -4.23
C GLU A 339 -11.56 14.69 -5.40
N ASP A 340 -10.52 15.55 -5.45
CA ASP A 340 -10.36 16.53 -6.52
C ASP A 340 -10.08 15.84 -7.85
N MET A 341 -9.21 14.81 -7.80
CA MET A 341 -8.88 13.99 -8.97
C MET A 341 -10.11 13.29 -9.53
N LEU A 342 -10.92 12.69 -8.63
CA LEU A 342 -12.15 12.00 -8.98
C LEU A 342 -13.19 12.97 -9.54
N ALA A 343 -13.38 14.13 -8.92
CA ALA A 343 -14.31 15.17 -9.38
C ALA A 343 -13.89 15.69 -10.78
N LYS A 344 -12.59 15.88 -11.00
CA LYS A 344 -12.08 16.28 -12.32
C LYS A 344 -12.29 15.21 -13.37
N LEU A 345 -12.04 13.93 -13.05
CA LEU A 345 -12.31 12.83 -13.96
C LEU A 345 -13.81 12.74 -14.32
N ARG A 346 -14.70 12.87 -13.33
CA ARG A 346 -16.14 12.89 -13.56
C ARG A 346 -16.54 13.99 -14.54
N ARG A 347 -16.03 15.23 -14.36
CA ARG A 347 -16.27 16.35 -15.28
C ARG A 347 -15.76 16.05 -16.70
N ALA A 348 -14.54 15.49 -16.81
CA ALA A 348 -13.95 15.12 -18.10
C ALA A 348 -14.77 14.06 -18.83
N LEU A 349 -15.24 13.02 -18.12
CA LEU A 349 -16.09 11.97 -18.69
C LEU A 349 -17.46 12.51 -19.14
N ILE A 350 -18.04 13.43 -18.38
CA ILE A 350 -19.30 14.11 -18.75
C ILE A 350 -19.07 14.94 -20.01
N ALA A 351 -18.03 15.79 -20.04
CA ALA A 351 -17.72 16.61 -21.20
C ALA A 351 -17.50 15.74 -22.45
N ALA A 352 -16.70 14.66 -22.35
CA ALA A 352 -16.47 13.74 -23.46
C ALA A 352 -17.75 13.09 -23.98
N ARG A 353 -18.72 12.80 -23.11
CA ARG A 353 -20.03 12.25 -23.52
C ARG A 353 -20.83 13.22 -24.40
N PHE A 354 -20.75 14.51 -24.14
CA PHE A 354 -21.52 15.50 -24.86
C PHE A 354 -20.82 16.03 -26.11
N THR A 355 -19.48 16.00 -26.15
CA THR A 355 -18.70 16.44 -27.33
C THR A 355 -18.68 15.43 -28.48
N THR A 356 -18.84 14.15 -28.21
CA THR A 356 -18.82 13.08 -29.24
C THR A 356 -20.16 12.88 -29.95
N THR A 357 -21.24 13.54 -29.51
CA THR A 357 -22.61 13.20 -29.97
C THR A 357 -23.23 14.24 -30.91
N THR A 358 -22.55 15.36 -31.27
CA THR A 358 -23.24 16.43 -31.97
C THR A 358 -22.48 17.05 -33.13
N PRO A 359 -22.87 16.73 -34.37
CA PRO A 359 -22.69 17.60 -35.55
C PRO A 359 -23.70 18.72 -35.66
N ASN A 360 -24.75 18.79 -34.80
CA ASN A 360 -25.79 19.79 -34.84
C ASN A 360 -25.76 20.73 -33.61
N PRO A 361 -26.23 21.97 -33.74
CA PRO A 361 -26.31 22.90 -32.60
C PRO A 361 -27.08 22.27 -31.45
N LEU A 362 -26.50 22.39 -30.24
CA LEU A 362 -27.06 21.85 -29.01
C LEU A 362 -28.48 22.35 -28.80
N ASP A 363 -29.46 21.47 -28.74
CA ASP A 363 -30.80 21.86 -28.34
C ASP A 363 -30.85 22.25 -26.83
N ALA A 364 -31.87 22.96 -26.40
CA ALA A 364 -32.01 23.44 -25.03
C ALA A 364 -32.05 22.27 -24.01
N ASN A 365 -32.52 21.08 -24.40
CA ASN A 365 -32.61 19.91 -23.52
C ASN A 365 -31.22 19.32 -23.30
N ILE A 366 -30.40 19.24 -24.35
CA ILE A 366 -29.02 18.77 -24.25
C ILE A 366 -28.19 19.70 -23.36
N ILE A 367 -28.36 21.04 -23.52
CA ILE A 367 -27.69 22.03 -22.67
C ILE A 367 -28.10 21.85 -21.21
N ARG A 368 -29.43 21.72 -20.96
CA ARG A 368 -29.95 21.49 -19.61
C ARG A 368 -29.42 20.20 -18.98
N ASP A 369 -29.40 19.10 -19.72
CA ASP A 369 -28.88 17.80 -19.26
C ASP A 369 -27.41 17.91 -18.94
N TYR A 370 -26.64 18.63 -19.76
CA TYR A 370 -25.22 18.89 -19.49
C TYR A 370 -25.03 19.69 -18.19
N GLN A 371 -25.79 20.77 -18.02
CA GLN A 371 -25.75 21.61 -16.82
C GLN A 371 -26.09 20.80 -15.56
N LEU A 372 -27.15 19.99 -15.61
CA LEU A 372 -27.57 19.12 -14.51
C LEU A 372 -26.51 18.07 -14.18
N ALA A 373 -25.90 17.46 -15.22
CA ALA A 373 -24.83 16.48 -15.03
C ALA A 373 -23.57 17.12 -14.44
N CYS A 374 -23.20 18.33 -14.88
CA CYS A 374 -22.09 19.09 -14.32
C CYS A 374 -22.35 19.51 -12.86
N ALA A 375 -23.56 19.96 -12.54
CA ALA A 375 -23.96 20.30 -11.18
C ALA A 375 -23.91 19.08 -10.26
N ALA A 376 -24.42 17.93 -10.70
CA ALA A 376 -24.36 16.69 -9.95
C ALA A 376 -22.91 16.20 -9.72
N ALA A 377 -22.01 16.40 -10.71
CA ALA A 377 -20.61 16.06 -10.57
C ALA A 377 -19.82 17.02 -9.66
N ALA A 378 -20.30 18.25 -9.50
CA ALA A 378 -19.70 19.23 -8.60
C ALA A 378 -20.17 19.06 -7.15
N ALA A 379 -21.36 18.51 -6.95
CA ALA A 379 -21.96 18.29 -5.63
C ALA A 379 -21.56 16.95 -4.97
N ALA A 380 -20.86 16.09 -5.69
CA ALA A 380 -20.36 14.78 -5.25
C ALA A 380 -18.87 14.80 -4.97
#